data_f5a0c6ea8050bfb82cfa24e7e55d81c0
#
_entry.id   f5a0c6ea8050bfb82cfa24e7e55d81c0
#
_cell.length_a   1.000
_cell.length_b   1.000
_cell.length_c   1.000
_cell.angle_alpha   90.00
_cell.angle_beta   90.00
_cell.angle_gamma   90.00
#
_symmetry.space_group_name_H-M   'P 1'
#
loop_
_entity.id
_entity.type
_entity.pdbx_description
1 polymer ?
#
loop_
_entity_poly.entity_id
_entity_poly.type
_entity_poly.pdbx_seq_one_letter_code
_entity_poly.pdbx_strand_id
1 'polypeptide(L)'
;MKKFLAVLLSLAIVMVSLTGCGKSGSNNTGSKDTGSKDTVSSTPEDTASTQEADAGAKAIADRKASGKIPTVVMAFMNWSGSPAGLERIQGLISDYTEEKLGVSVELEILDFASYKQGLTLMLSSGEQVDIFNAITLGYTSSINNGYCLNLEDDNLIQTYGAGILNTMDPSYVNACRVGGALYGLPQQRDMAIGLGGFSIGKEYLDGIGYDYASQYKDGDEVIYTDINTISDIYAKLHAKYPNLYVYAPQEATLGQYVKYDALGGDNYGVLLDPENSLTMNDLWGSEQFKNYCELMYQWNQAGYISKDALTDDTSATAQVKAGTAMSYATATKPGIRAQETGLCGRDMVIFQTGDDFLKSSAVATMPWCINSGTKDPEAAMQVLNAFYTDPYLSNLLCWGQEGTEYTKTEDGHINFAEGVTAANSEYYNNVNWLMPNQFIAEIWDGNPLDIWDRMASFNKDSVKSKALGFSFDNSSVSTEYAVLTNVYNEYAFQLMYGFKDPATGIPEMLDKFKAAGLETYMKAKQTAHDEWAKTNGVK
;
A
#
# COMPACT_ATOMS: atom_id res chain seq x y z
N MET A 1 20.71 25.66 -33.50
CA MET A 1 22.05 26.13 -33.84
C MET A 1 22.88 26.25 -32.57
N LYS A 2 24.02 25.51 -32.53
CA LYS A 2 25.27 25.74 -31.74
C LYS A 2 25.09 25.76 -30.20
N LYS A 3 25.91 25.13 -29.34
CA LYS A 3 27.04 24.16 -29.44
C LYS A 3 27.29 23.65 -28.03
N PHE A 4 27.53 22.39 -27.87
CA PHE A 4 28.59 21.68 -27.15
C PHE A 4 29.52 22.52 -26.26
N LEU A 5 29.72 22.06 -25.02
CA LEU A 5 31.09 21.79 -24.54
C LEU A 5 31.05 20.73 -23.41
N ALA A 6 31.78 19.65 -23.62
CA ALA A 6 32.16 18.65 -22.64
C ALA A 6 33.46 19.08 -21.95
N VAL A 7 33.61 18.77 -20.66
CA VAL A 7 34.94 18.68 -20.02
C VAL A 7 34.93 17.45 -19.11
N LEU A 8 35.73 16.48 -19.54
CA LEU A 8 36.31 15.39 -18.76
C LEU A 8 37.43 15.92 -17.88
N LEU A 9 37.55 15.53 -16.65
CA LEU A 9 38.84 15.26 -16.04
C LEU A 9 38.78 14.20 -14.94
N SER A 10 39.66 13.29 -15.07
CA SER A 10 40.04 12.02 -14.50
C SER A 10 40.68 12.08 -13.11
N LEU A 11 40.45 10.94 -12.38
CA LEU A 11 41.38 10.16 -11.52
C LEU A 11 42.23 10.83 -10.43
N ALA A 12 42.12 10.33 -9.22
CA ALA A 12 43.25 9.76 -8.50
C ALA A 12 42.82 8.85 -7.35
N ILE A 13 43.27 7.61 -7.42
CA ILE A 13 43.26 6.55 -6.41
C ILE A 13 44.32 6.86 -5.35
N VAL A 14 44.00 6.71 -4.06
CA VAL A 14 44.99 6.37 -3.04
C VAL A 14 44.42 5.32 -2.09
N MET A 15 44.94 4.13 -2.20
CA MET A 15 44.88 3.09 -1.18
C MET A 15 45.85 3.43 -0.05
N VAL A 16 45.39 3.25 1.19
CA VAL A 16 46.31 2.91 2.30
C VAL A 16 45.66 1.86 3.17
N SER A 17 46.22 0.69 3.08
CA SER A 17 46.04 -0.44 4.01
C SER A 17 46.93 -0.23 5.23
N LEU A 18 46.42 -0.50 6.42
CA LEU A 18 47.27 -0.92 7.55
C LEU A 18 46.48 -1.83 8.50
N THR A 19 47.02 -3.02 8.60
CA THR A 19 46.74 -4.11 9.52
C THR A 19 47.19 -3.79 10.93
N GLY A 20 46.48 -4.37 11.93
CA GLY A 20 46.97 -4.42 13.31
C GLY A 20 46.14 -5.33 14.18
N CYS A 21 46.62 -6.56 14.36
CA CYS A 21 46.17 -7.59 15.31
C CYS A 21 46.43 -7.19 16.77
N GLY A 22 45.60 -7.69 17.68
CA GLY A 22 45.94 -7.78 19.10
C GLY A 22 44.95 -8.63 19.88
N LYS A 23 45.36 -9.81 20.25
CA LYS A 23 44.68 -10.90 20.97
C LYS A 23 44.65 -10.71 22.48
N SER A 24 43.66 -11.42 23.10
CA SER A 24 43.82 -12.31 24.30
C SER A 24 43.47 -11.66 25.64
N GLY A 25 42.81 -12.27 26.54
CA GLY A 25 42.41 -13.61 26.94
C GLY A 25 41.76 -13.51 28.33
N SER A 26 40.72 -14.22 28.57
CA SER A 26 40.60 -15.47 29.35
C SER A 26 40.72 -15.41 30.89
N ASN A 27 39.74 -16.08 31.46
CA ASN A 27 39.67 -16.81 32.75
C ASN A 27 39.16 -16.04 33.98
N ASN A 28 38.25 -16.53 34.72
CA ASN A 28 37.55 -17.77 35.08
C ASN A 28 37.44 -17.86 36.60
N THR A 29 36.33 -18.41 37.04
CA THR A 29 36.08 -19.14 38.31
C THR A 29 35.72 -18.39 39.60
N GLY A 30 34.60 -18.84 40.18
CA GLY A 30 34.41 -18.97 41.60
C GLY A 30 32.96 -19.01 42.09
N SER A 31 32.51 -20.20 42.32
CA SER A 31 31.22 -20.73 42.79
C SER A 31 30.90 -20.46 44.25
N LYS A 32 29.57 -20.59 44.57
CA LYS A 32 28.88 -21.01 45.81
C LYS A 32 28.30 -19.89 46.66
N ASP A 33 27.10 -19.91 47.15
CA ASP A 33 25.95 -20.80 47.34
C ASP A 33 25.02 -20.20 48.38
N THR A 34 23.73 -20.47 48.26
CA THR A 34 22.65 -20.46 49.24
C THR A 34 22.03 -19.16 49.75
N GLY A 35 20.71 -19.08 49.53
CA GLY A 35 19.79 -18.27 50.29
C GLY A 35 18.46 -17.97 49.57
N SER A 36 17.53 -18.91 49.65
CA SER A 36 16.12 -18.78 49.19
C SER A 36 15.44 -17.59 49.86
N LYS A 37 14.80 -16.72 49.05
CA LYS A 37 13.58 -15.97 49.43
C LYS A 37 12.78 -15.71 48.16
N ASP A 38 11.52 -16.13 48.22
CA ASP A 38 10.50 -15.89 47.21
C ASP A 38 10.39 -14.40 46.86
N THR A 39 10.72 -14.07 45.64
CA THR A 39 10.35 -12.80 45.01
C THR A 39 9.72 -13.13 43.66
N VAL A 40 8.53 -12.63 43.47
CA VAL A 40 7.78 -12.65 42.20
C VAL A 40 8.72 -12.17 41.10
N SER A 41 9.04 -13.08 40.17
CA SER A 41 9.88 -12.80 39.00
C SER A 41 9.02 -12.02 37.99
N SER A 42 9.22 -10.71 37.92
CA SER A 42 8.93 -9.96 36.71
C SER A 42 9.94 -10.39 35.64
N THR A 43 9.42 -10.76 34.46
CA THR A 43 10.23 -11.14 33.31
C THR A 43 11.10 -9.95 32.84
N PRO A 44 12.31 -10.18 32.28
CA PRO A 44 13.17 -9.08 31.82
C PRO A 44 12.53 -8.16 30.75
N GLU A 45 11.52 -8.65 30.00
CA GLU A 45 10.78 -7.89 29.00
C GLU A 45 9.90 -6.78 29.60
N ASP A 46 9.24 -7.01 30.76
CA ASP A 46 8.38 -6.01 31.39
C ASP A 46 9.17 -4.84 31.99
N THR A 47 10.42 -5.06 32.37
CA THR A 47 11.29 -4.00 32.91
C THR A 47 11.95 -3.15 31.82
N ALA A 48 12.24 -3.71 30.66
CA ALA A 48 12.80 -2.97 29.52
C ALA A 48 11.75 -2.01 28.92
N SER A 49 10.52 -2.48 28.69
CA SER A 49 9.44 -1.66 28.13
C SER A 49 9.04 -0.47 28.99
N THR A 50 9.12 -0.63 30.33
CA THR A 50 8.83 0.48 31.27
C THR A 50 9.96 1.53 31.25
N GLN A 51 11.22 1.11 31.16
CA GLN A 51 12.36 2.03 31.10
C GLN A 51 12.43 2.82 29.77
N GLU A 52 12.05 2.21 28.67
CA GLU A 52 12.00 2.84 27.35
C GLU A 52 10.86 3.87 27.26
N ALA A 53 9.68 3.56 27.78
CA ALA A 53 8.56 4.50 27.87
C ALA A 53 8.91 5.71 28.77
N ASP A 54 9.62 5.50 29.87
CA ASP A 54 10.13 6.57 30.75
C ASP A 54 11.16 7.45 30.02
N ALA A 55 12.01 6.88 29.16
CA ALA A 55 13.00 7.65 28.40
C ALA A 55 12.33 8.55 27.34
N GLY A 56 11.32 8.05 26.63
CA GLY A 56 10.53 8.83 25.67
C GLY A 56 9.80 10.01 26.33
N ALA A 57 9.16 9.77 27.48
CA ALA A 57 8.50 10.83 28.26
C ALA A 57 9.49 11.87 28.80
N LYS A 58 10.67 11.43 29.23
CA LYS A 58 11.74 12.31 29.68
C LYS A 58 12.25 13.21 28.56
N ALA A 59 12.46 12.70 27.37
CA ALA A 59 12.91 13.50 26.22
C ALA A 59 11.90 14.62 25.89
N ILE A 60 10.60 14.36 25.97
CA ILE A 60 9.55 15.38 25.81
C ILE A 60 9.66 16.45 26.93
N ALA A 61 9.80 16.02 28.17
CA ALA A 61 9.92 16.95 29.33
C ALA A 61 11.17 17.84 29.22
N ASP A 62 12.31 17.25 28.87
CA ASP A 62 13.58 17.97 28.68
C ASP A 62 13.49 18.99 27.53
N ARG A 63 12.86 18.62 26.42
CA ARG A 63 12.63 19.50 25.26
C ARG A 63 11.76 20.70 25.65
N LYS A 64 10.63 20.47 26.32
CA LYS A 64 9.75 21.54 26.83
C LYS A 64 10.46 22.43 27.85
N ALA A 65 11.25 21.86 28.75
CA ALA A 65 12.01 22.62 29.75
C ALA A 65 13.13 23.47 29.11
N SER A 66 13.69 23.04 27.98
CA SER A 66 14.76 23.78 27.29
C SER A 66 14.26 25.07 26.63
N GLY A 67 12.97 25.18 26.35
CA GLY A 67 12.36 26.27 25.58
C GLY A 67 12.78 26.29 24.10
N LYS A 68 13.47 25.24 23.62
CA LYS A 68 13.81 25.07 22.21
C LYS A 68 12.82 24.09 21.57
N ILE A 69 12.05 24.59 20.63
CA ILE A 69 11.06 23.81 19.88
C ILE A 69 11.69 23.45 18.54
N PRO A 70 12.12 22.20 18.30
CA PRO A 70 12.55 21.77 16.99
C PRO A 70 11.37 21.70 16.03
N THR A 71 11.63 21.92 14.74
CA THR A 71 10.66 21.70 13.67
C THR A 71 10.93 20.37 12.99
N VAL A 72 9.91 19.55 12.88
CA VAL A 72 9.90 18.31 12.08
C VAL A 72 9.13 18.58 10.79
N VAL A 73 9.78 18.39 9.64
CA VAL A 73 9.18 18.55 8.32
C VAL A 73 8.67 17.18 7.85
N MET A 74 7.36 17.09 7.61
CA MET A 74 6.70 15.89 7.10
C MET A 74 6.27 16.11 5.66
N ALA A 75 6.91 15.41 4.72
CA ALA A 75 6.49 15.42 3.32
C ALA A 75 5.22 14.58 3.15
N PHE A 76 4.20 15.18 2.55
CA PHE A 76 2.89 14.61 2.43
C PHE A 76 2.33 14.75 1.01
N MET A 77 1.63 13.74 0.54
CA MET A 77 1.06 13.72 -0.80
C MET A 77 -0.35 14.30 -0.82
N ASN A 78 -0.59 15.23 -1.72
CA ASN A 78 -1.91 15.75 -2.02
C ASN A 78 -2.47 15.07 -3.28
N TRP A 79 -3.66 14.50 -3.17
CA TRP A 79 -4.35 13.86 -4.29
C TRP A 79 -5.34 14.80 -4.98
N SER A 80 -5.91 15.74 -4.27
CA SER A 80 -7.02 16.60 -4.73
C SER A 80 -6.62 18.02 -5.10
N GLY A 81 -5.33 18.32 -5.24
CA GLY A 81 -4.81 19.66 -5.49
C GLY A 81 -4.36 20.36 -4.19
N SER A 82 -3.70 21.51 -4.31
CA SER A 82 -3.16 22.24 -3.16
C SER A 82 -4.28 22.80 -2.28
N PRO A 83 -4.38 22.39 -1.01
CA PRO A 83 -5.44 22.87 -0.13
C PRO A 83 -5.20 24.31 0.33
N ALA A 84 -6.19 25.18 0.15
CA ALA A 84 -6.13 26.57 0.60
C ALA A 84 -6.04 26.72 2.13
N GLY A 85 -6.52 25.71 2.86
CA GLY A 85 -6.48 25.66 4.33
C GLY A 85 -5.19 25.11 4.93
N LEU A 86 -4.14 24.82 4.11
CA LEU A 86 -2.92 24.17 4.60
C LEU A 86 -2.26 24.92 5.77
N GLU A 87 -2.09 26.23 5.64
CA GLU A 87 -1.45 27.05 6.69
C GLU A 87 -2.21 26.96 8.03
N ARG A 88 -3.54 26.95 7.98
CA ARG A 88 -4.38 26.82 9.18
C ARG A 88 -4.26 25.41 9.79
N ILE A 89 -4.34 24.35 8.98
CA ILE A 89 -4.23 22.96 9.46
C ILE A 89 -2.82 22.70 10.01
N GLN A 90 -1.80 23.16 9.32
CA GLN A 90 -0.42 23.09 9.81
C GLN A 90 -0.25 23.80 11.16
N GLY A 91 -0.83 24.99 11.31
CA GLY A 91 -0.83 25.73 12.59
C GLY A 91 -1.48 24.93 13.72
N LEU A 92 -2.66 24.34 13.47
CA LEU A 92 -3.36 23.49 14.45
C LEU A 92 -2.55 22.24 14.84
N ILE A 93 -1.90 21.60 13.87
CA ILE A 93 -1.03 20.44 14.12
C ILE A 93 0.19 20.89 14.95
N SER A 94 0.84 21.99 14.57
CA SER A 94 2.00 22.52 15.29
C SER A 94 1.65 22.89 16.74
N ASP A 95 0.59 23.66 16.96
CA ASP A 95 0.13 24.05 18.30
C ASP A 95 -0.09 22.81 19.18
N TYR A 96 -0.73 21.78 18.62
CA TYR A 96 -1.00 20.54 19.35
C TYR A 96 0.27 19.74 19.64
N THR A 97 1.16 19.59 18.68
CA THR A 97 2.41 18.83 18.86
C THR A 97 3.40 19.58 19.73
N GLU A 98 3.42 20.91 19.71
CA GLU A 98 4.19 21.73 20.64
C GLU A 98 3.69 21.53 22.08
N GLU A 99 2.36 21.52 22.28
CA GLU A 99 1.77 21.25 23.60
C GLU A 99 2.09 19.82 24.08
N LYS A 100 1.93 18.81 23.22
CA LYS A 100 2.08 17.39 23.62
C LYS A 100 3.52 16.92 23.62
N LEU A 101 4.30 17.28 22.61
CA LEU A 101 5.64 16.72 22.34
C LEU A 101 6.78 17.74 22.48
N GLY A 102 6.47 19.05 22.52
CA GLY A 102 7.46 20.12 22.44
C GLY A 102 8.14 20.19 21.07
N VAL A 103 7.41 19.87 20.00
CA VAL A 103 7.86 19.81 18.61
C VAL A 103 6.88 20.54 17.72
N SER A 104 7.35 21.44 16.87
CA SER A 104 6.57 22.04 15.78
C SER A 104 6.58 21.13 14.56
N VAL A 105 5.47 21.05 13.82
CA VAL A 105 5.37 20.24 12.60
C VAL A 105 5.12 21.15 11.41
N GLU A 106 5.94 21.01 10.37
CA GLU A 106 5.74 21.63 9.07
C GLU A 106 5.32 20.56 8.06
N LEU A 107 4.26 20.83 7.30
CA LEU A 107 3.75 19.94 6.26
C LEU A 107 4.23 20.41 4.89
N GLU A 108 5.09 19.63 4.26
CA GLU A 108 5.44 19.83 2.85
C GLU A 108 4.50 19.01 1.98
N ILE A 109 3.45 19.67 1.45
CA ILE A 109 2.43 19.02 0.62
C ILE A 109 2.82 19.08 -0.85
N LEU A 110 3.03 17.90 -1.44
CA LEU A 110 3.39 17.72 -2.84
C LEU A 110 2.23 17.09 -3.63
N ASP A 111 1.93 17.60 -4.81
CA ASP A 111 0.93 16.98 -5.69
C ASP A 111 1.38 15.59 -6.14
N PHE A 112 0.41 14.67 -6.31
CA PHE A 112 0.70 13.28 -6.70
C PHE A 112 1.59 13.17 -7.94
N ALA A 113 1.31 13.95 -8.97
CA ALA A 113 2.06 13.91 -10.23
C ALA A 113 3.54 14.36 -10.08
N SER A 114 3.83 15.25 -9.14
CA SER A 114 5.18 15.80 -8.89
C SER A 114 5.87 15.18 -7.67
N TYR A 115 5.16 14.38 -6.86
CA TYR A 115 5.66 13.86 -5.58
C TYR A 115 7.01 13.17 -5.71
N LYS A 116 7.13 12.21 -6.64
CA LYS A 116 8.39 11.49 -6.86
C LYS A 116 9.56 12.43 -7.16
N GLN A 117 9.36 13.36 -8.09
CA GLN A 117 10.41 14.26 -8.53
C GLN A 117 10.76 15.30 -7.45
N GLY A 118 9.74 15.91 -6.84
CA GLY A 118 9.90 16.90 -5.78
C GLY A 118 10.62 16.32 -4.57
N LEU A 119 10.09 15.22 -4.04
CA LEU A 119 10.67 14.57 -2.86
C LEU A 119 12.10 14.04 -3.13
N THR A 120 12.38 13.46 -4.32
CA THR A 120 13.74 13.04 -4.67
C THR A 120 14.71 14.23 -4.69
N LEU A 121 14.28 15.39 -5.19
CA LEU A 121 15.11 16.59 -5.21
C LEU A 121 15.41 17.08 -3.79
N MET A 122 14.40 17.17 -2.93
CA MET A 122 14.55 17.59 -1.53
C MET A 122 15.50 16.66 -0.76
N LEU A 123 15.29 15.35 -0.82
CA LEU A 123 16.13 14.35 -0.15
C LEU A 123 17.58 14.37 -0.66
N SER A 124 17.80 14.59 -1.97
CA SER A 124 19.14 14.60 -2.56
C SER A 124 19.88 15.94 -2.38
N SER A 125 19.17 17.06 -2.26
CA SER A 125 19.76 18.39 -2.05
C SER A 125 20.13 18.65 -0.58
N GLY A 126 19.63 17.83 0.36
CA GLY A 126 19.77 18.05 1.80
C GLY A 126 18.82 19.12 2.34
N GLU A 127 17.76 19.43 1.60
CA GLU A 127 16.63 20.20 2.12
C GLU A 127 15.97 19.43 3.27
N GLN A 128 15.48 20.16 4.26
CA GLN A 128 14.92 19.49 5.45
C GLN A 128 13.64 18.76 5.07
N VAL A 129 13.67 17.44 5.16
CA VAL A 129 12.56 16.52 5.19
C VAL A 129 12.89 15.47 6.23
N ASP A 130 12.13 15.39 7.29
CA ASP A 130 12.40 14.45 8.39
C ASP A 130 11.58 13.17 8.27
N ILE A 131 10.32 13.29 7.82
CA ILE A 131 9.39 12.17 7.64
C ILE A 131 8.84 12.18 6.22
N PHE A 132 8.80 11.03 5.56
CA PHE A 132 8.23 10.92 4.23
C PHE A 132 7.61 9.54 3.97
N ASN A 133 6.68 9.47 3.01
CA ASN A 133 6.13 8.21 2.53
C ASN A 133 6.88 7.72 1.28
N ALA A 134 7.26 6.45 1.24
CA ALA A 134 8.04 5.88 0.15
C ALA A 134 7.21 5.54 -1.11
N ILE A 135 5.91 5.87 -1.13
CA ILE A 135 5.05 5.71 -2.32
C ILE A 135 5.69 6.40 -3.54
N THR A 136 5.59 5.84 -4.70
CA THR A 136 6.17 6.32 -5.97
C THR A 136 7.71 6.34 -6.05
N LEU A 137 8.45 6.58 -4.95
CA LEU A 137 9.92 6.46 -4.92
C LEU A 137 10.37 5.00 -4.99
N GLY A 138 9.56 4.12 -4.38
CA GLY A 138 9.90 2.73 -4.11
C GLY A 138 10.70 2.58 -2.82
N TYR A 139 10.25 1.70 -1.94
CA TYR A 139 10.84 1.53 -0.61
C TYR A 139 12.30 1.05 -0.69
N THR A 140 12.55 -0.05 -1.40
CA THR A 140 13.91 -0.58 -1.59
C THR A 140 14.84 0.43 -2.28
N SER A 141 14.32 1.17 -3.28
CA SER A 141 15.07 2.23 -3.94
C SER A 141 15.45 3.36 -2.98
N SER A 142 14.54 3.75 -2.08
CA SER A 142 14.80 4.80 -1.08
C SER A 142 15.88 4.36 -0.09
N ILE A 143 15.88 3.09 0.31
CA ILE A 143 16.93 2.50 1.18
C ILE A 143 18.28 2.49 0.45
N ASN A 144 18.31 1.99 -0.78
CA ASN A 144 19.54 1.89 -1.59
C ASN A 144 20.17 3.25 -1.89
N ASN A 145 19.34 4.32 -2.01
CA ASN A 145 19.80 5.69 -2.13
C ASN A 145 20.24 6.33 -0.80
N GLY A 146 20.11 5.60 0.32
CA GLY A 146 20.50 6.08 1.64
C GLY A 146 19.55 7.13 2.24
N TYR A 147 18.30 7.21 1.78
CA TYR A 147 17.33 8.19 2.31
C TYR A 147 16.68 7.76 3.61
N CYS A 148 16.61 6.45 3.89
CA CYS A 148 15.90 5.93 5.05
C CYS A 148 16.85 5.67 6.22
N LEU A 149 16.46 6.15 7.42
CA LEU A 149 17.11 5.84 8.68
C LEU A 149 16.74 4.41 9.12
N ASN A 150 17.68 3.66 9.68
CA ASN A 150 17.35 2.41 10.37
C ASN A 150 16.65 2.75 11.70
N LEU A 151 15.39 2.38 11.82
CA LEU A 151 14.53 2.76 12.95
C LEU A 151 14.85 1.98 14.25
N GLU A 152 15.74 1.01 14.18
CA GLU A 152 16.17 0.21 15.34
C GLU A 152 17.52 0.66 15.90
N ASP A 153 18.25 1.55 15.20
CA ASP A 153 19.48 2.12 15.70
C ASP A 153 19.18 2.90 17.01
N ASP A 154 20.01 2.70 18.01
CA ASP A 154 19.89 3.31 19.34
C ASP A 154 18.52 3.08 20.01
N ASN A 155 17.83 1.98 19.69
CA ASN A 155 16.47 1.66 20.16
C ASN A 155 15.43 2.74 19.82
N LEU A 156 15.58 3.42 18.69
CA LEU A 156 14.76 4.57 18.33
C LEU A 156 13.27 4.27 18.34
N ILE A 157 12.85 3.22 17.62
CA ILE A 157 11.42 2.86 17.54
C ILE A 157 10.90 2.31 18.88
N GLN A 158 11.71 1.54 19.61
CA GLN A 158 11.31 0.98 20.91
C GLN A 158 11.07 2.11 21.94
N THR A 159 11.92 3.13 21.93
CA THR A 159 11.87 4.22 22.90
C THR A 159 10.85 5.29 22.53
N TYR A 160 10.79 5.70 21.28
CA TYR A 160 10.01 6.86 20.83
C TYR A 160 8.82 6.50 19.93
N GLY A 161 8.76 5.26 19.45
CA GLY A 161 7.70 4.73 18.58
C GLY A 161 6.92 3.55 19.17
N ALA A 162 6.99 3.32 20.49
CA ALA A 162 6.36 2.17 21.13
C ALA A 162 4.85 2.06 20.89
N GLY A 163 4.15 3.19 20.75
CA GLY A 163 2.73 3.22 20.42
C GLY A 163 2.44 2.58 19.07
N ILE A 164 3.30 2.74 18.07
CA ILE A 164 3.19 2.10 16.76
C ILE A 164 3.29 0.58 16.92
N LEU A 165 4.31 0.10 17.64
CA LEU A 165 4.53 -1.32 17.86
C LEU A 165 3.39 -2.00 18.63
N ASN A 166 2.72 -1.26 19.52
CA ASN A 166 1.58 -1.77 20.30
C ASN A 166 0.28 -1.86 19.50
N THR A 167 0.14 -1.09 18.42
CA THR A 167 -1.08 -1.04 17.61
C THR A 167 -0.98 -1.88 16.35
N MET A 168 0.22 -2.21 15.88
CA MET A 168 0.44 -2.87 14.61
C MET A 168 0.73 -4.37 14.76
N ASP A 169 0.18 -5.18 13.85
CA ASP A 169 0.54 -6.59 13.76
C ASP A 169 2.07 -6.73 13.54
N PRO A 170 2.79 -7.45 14.41
CA PRO A 170 4.24 -7.62 14.28
C PRO A 170 4.66 -8.20 12.91
N SER A 171 3.81 -8.99 12.26
CA SER A 171 4.09 -9.51 10.91
C SER A 171 4.18 -8.41 9.86
N TYR A 172 3.44 -7.32 10.03
CA TYR A 172 3.47 -6.17 9.11
C TYR A 172 4.72 -5.32 9.32
N VAL A 173 5.11 -5.09 10.58
CA VAL A 173 6.40 -4.44 10.90
C VAL A 173 7.56 -5.26 10.31
N ASN A 174 7.54 -6.58 10.51
CA ASN A 174 8.57 -7.48 9.96
C ASN A 174 8.59 -7.48 8.44
N ALA A 175 7.44 -7.30 7.77
CA ALA A 175 7.34 -7.19 6.32
C ALA A 175 8.06 -5.95 5.74
N CYS A 176 8.30 -4.93 6.55
CA CYS A 176 9.08 -3.75 6.14
C CYS A 176 10.59 -3.88 6.39
N ARG A 177 11.08 -5.04 6.84
CA ARG A 177 12.52 -5.27 7.00
C ARG A 177 13.21 -5.54 5.68
N VAL A 178 14.33 -4.86 5.48
CA VAL A 178 15.21 -5.06 4.32
C VAL A 178 16.61 -5.35 4.83
N GLY A 179 17.17 -6.50 4.44
CA GLY A 179 18.48 -6.94 4.94
C GLY A 179 18.53 -7.16 6.46
N GLY A 180 17.38 -7.44 7.10
CA GLY A 180 17.25 -7.64 8.54
C GLY A 180 17.02 -6.36 9.37
N ALA A 181 17.16 -5.18 8.78
CA ALA A 181 16.94 -3.87 9.44
C ALA A 181 15.59 -3.25 9.07
N LEU A 182 15.01 -2.46 9.95
CA LEU A 182 13.73 -1.78 9.78
C LEU A 182 13.95 -0.33 9.34
N TYR A 183 13.55 0.02 8.10
CA TYR A 183 13.75 1.36 7.53
C TYR A 183 12.46 2.15 7.33
N GLY A 184 11.31 1.52 7.56
CA GLY A 184 10.01 2.17 7.40
C GLY A 184 8.91 1.39 8.07
N LEU A 185 7.78 2.04 8.24
CA LEU A 185 6.61 1.52 8.97
C LEU A 185 5.41 1.47 8.04
N PRO A 186 4.69 0.33 7.96
CA PRO A 186 3.52 0.20 7.11
C PRO A 186 2.36 1.01 7.68
N GLN A 187 1.43 1.45 6.82
CA GLN A 187 0.20 2.06 7.30
C GLN A 187 -0.69 1.01 7.98
N GLN A 188 -1.50 1.45 8.92
CA GLN A 188 -2.67 0.72 9.41
C GLN A 188 -3.86 1.04 8.50
N ARG A 189 -4.16 0.18 7.53
CA ARG A 189 -5.22 0.36 6.54
C ARG A 189 -5.76 -0.96 6.00
N ASP A 190 -6.69 -0.90 5.06
CA ASP A 190 -7.11 -2.01 4.21
C ASP A 190 -5.92 -2.49 3.34
N MET A 191 -5.33 -3.62 3.69
CA MET A 191 -4.20 -4.22 2.98
C MET A 191 -4.61 -5.42 2.14
N ALA A 192 -5.53 -6.24 2.67
CA ALA A 192 -6.07 -7.38 1.96
C ALA A 192 -7.10 -6.95 0.91
N ILE A 193 -7.29 -7.78 -0.09
CA ILE A 193 -8.32 -7.62 -1.13
C ILE A 193 -9.06 -8.93 -1.33
N GLY A 194 -10.36 -8.85 -1.57
CA GLY A 194 -11.13 -9.98 -2.09
C GLY A 194 -10.94 -10.08 -3.60
N LEU A 195 -10.63 -11.27 -4.08
CA LEU A 195 -10.36 -11.57 -5.47
C LEU A 195 -11.63 -11.88 -6.25
N GLY A 196 -11.62 -11.59 -7.55
CA GLY A 196 -12.76 -11.86 -8.43
C GLY A 196 -13.98 -11.01 -8.10
N GLY A 197 -13.76 -9.75 -7.74
CA GLY A 197 -14.83 -8.81 -7.46
C GLY A 197 -15.45 -8.22 -8.73
N PHE A 198 -16.79 -8.12 -8.72
CA PHE A 198 -17.58 -7.52 -9.78
C PHE A 198 -18.58 -6.53 -9.20
N SER A 199 -18.53 -5.31 -9.70
CA SER A 199 -19.47 -4.24 -9.33
C SER A 199 -20.50 -4.11 -10.46
N ILE A 200 -21.78 -4.37 -10.17
CA ILE A 200 -22.88 -4.37 -11.16
C ILE A 200 -23.94 -3.36 -10.75
N GLY A 201 -24.39 -2.52 -11.67
CA GLY A 201 -25.45 -1.54 -11.39
C GLY A 201 -26.74 -2.23 -10.95
N LYS A 202 -27.27 -1.84 -9.78
CA LYS A 202 -28.44 -2.44 -9.14
C LYS A 202 -29.66 -2.42 -10.05
N GLU A 203 -29.91 -1.32 -10.75
CA GLU A 203 -31.05 -1.17 -11.66
C GLU A 203 -31.06 -2.19 -12.81
N TYR A 204 -29.88 -2.66 -13.23
CA TYR A 204 -29.77 -3.68 -14.28
C TYR A 204 -30.14 -5.07 -13.74
N LEU A 205 -29.73 -5.38 -12.51
CA LEU A 205 -30.11 -6.63 -11.83
C LEU A 205 -31.61 -6.67 -11.55
N ASP A 206 -32.17 -5.57 -11.07
CA ASP A 206 -33.62 -5.40 -10.88
C ASP A 206 -34.38 -5.60 -12.20
N GLY A 207 -33.82 -5.04 -13.30
CA GLY A 207 -34.40 -5.13 -14.63
C GLY A 207 -34.49 -6.55 -15.20
N ILE A 208 -33.62 -7.46 -14.77
CA ILE A 208 -33.67 -8.89 -15.13
C ILE A 208 -34.34 -9.75 -14.07
N GLY A 209 -34.82 -9.16 -12.96
CA GLY A 209 -35.43 -9.86 -11.85
C GLY A 209 -34.47 -10.77 -11.09
N TYR A 210 -33.19 -10.41 -11.01
CA TYR A 210 -32.22 -11.19 -10.26
C TYR A 210 -32.34 -10.94 -8.78
N ASP A 211 -32.57 -12.00 -8.00
CA ASP A 211 -32.67 -11.92 -6.55
C ASP A 211 -31.29 -11.89 -5.89
N TYR A 212 -30.68 -10.71 -5.84
CA TYR A 212 -29.44 -10.47 -5.11
C TYR A 212 -29.69 -10.22 -3.61
N ALA A 213 -30.88 -9.70 -3.26
CA ALA A 213 -31.15 -9.25 -1.88
C ALA A 213 -31.16 -10.42 -0.88
N SER A 214 -31.68 -11.58 -1.29
CA SER A 214 -31.70 -12.79 -0.46
C SER A 214 -30.32 -13.45 -0.30
N GLN A 215 -29.31 -13.02 -1.07
CA GLN A 215 -27.98 -13.63 -1.09
C GLN A 215 -26.98 -12.94 -0.13
N TYR A 216 -27.31 -11.74 0.36
CA TYR A 216 -26.52 -11.12 1.40
C TYR A 216 -26.65 -11.92 2.70
N LYS A 217 -25.52 -12.24 3.33
CA LYS A 217 -25.52 -12.66 4.74
C LYS A 217 -25.64 -11.44 5.63
N ASP A 218 -26.12 -11.62 6.84
CA ASP A 218 -26.31 -10.52 7.80
C ASP A 218 -25.02 -9.70 7.96
N GLY A 219 -25.12 -8.42 7.64
CA GLY A 219 -24.00 -7.48 7.73
C GLY A 219 -23.01 -7.50 6.57
N ASP A 220 -23.16 -8.41 5.58
CA ASP A 220 -22.29 -8.45 4.41
C ASP A 220 -22.67 -7.38 3.38
N GLU A 221 -21.68 -6.81 2.75
CA GLU A 221 -21.81 -5.86 1.63
C GLU A 221 -21.49 -6.54 0.29
N VAL A 222 -21.02 -7.77 0.31
CA VAL A 222 -20.52 -8.55 -0.82
C VAL A 222 -21.30 -9.87 -0.89
N ILE A 223 -21.66 -10.26 -2.10
CA ILE A 223 -22.29 -11.55 -2.40
C ILE A 223 -21.21 -12.50 -2.90
N TYR A 224 -20.92 -13.54 -2.13
CA TYR A 224 -19.97 -14.59 -2.52
C TYR A 224 -20.64 -15.55 -3.50
N THR A 225 -20.01 -15.77 -4.66
CA THR A 225 -20.54 -16.58 -5.74
C THR A 225 -19.42 -17.23 -6.56
N ASP A 226 -19.73 -17.77 -7.72
CA ASP A 226 -18.75 -18.31 -8.69
C ASP A 226 -18.83 -17.58 -10.02
N ILE A 227 -17.78 -17.74 -10.83
CA ILE A 227 -17.63 -17.04 -12.11
C ILE A 227 -18.67 -17.45 -13.17
N ASN A 228 -19.25 -18.66 -13.06
CA ASN A 228 -20.30 -19.12 -13.96
C ASN A 228 -21.59 -18.35 -13.66
N THR A 229 -21.90 -18.13 -12.38
CA THR A 229 -23.03 -17.29 -11.97
C THR A 229 -22.90 -15.87 -12.54
N ILE A 230 -21.72 -15.26 -12.50
CA ILE A 230 -21.48 -13.95 -13.12
C ILE A 230 -21.71 -14.00 -14.64
N SER A 231 -21.20 -15.04 -15.32
CA SER A 231 -21.41 -15.23 -16.76
C SER A 231 -22.90 -15.40 -17.11
N ASP A 232 -23.66 -16.11 -16.28
CA ASP A 232 -25.12 -16.28 -16.46
C ASP A 232 -25.88 -14.95 -16.25
N ILE A 233 -25.47 -14.14 -15.26
CA ILE A 233 -26.00 -12.78 -15.06
C ILE A 233 -25.71 -11.94 -16.32
N TYR A 234 -24.47 -11.95 -16.80
CA TYR A 234 -24.06 -11.19 -17.98
C TYR A 234 -24.83 -11.57 -19.24
N ALA A 235 -25.09 -12.85 -19.44
CA ALA A 235 -25.91 -13.33 -20.56
C ALA A 235 -27.36 -12.77 -20.49
N LYS A 236 -27.96 -12.76 -19.30
CA LYS A 236 -29.30 -12.18 -19.09
C LYS A 236 -29.31 -10.65 -19.26
N LEU A 237 -28.28 -9.98 -18.77
CA LEU A 237 -28.12 -8.53 -18.94
C LEU A 237 -27.98 -8.15 -20.40
N HIS A 238 -27.14 -8.83 -21.16
CA HIS A 238 -26.96 -8.59 -22.58
C HIS A 238 -28.26 -8.84 -23.38
N ALA A 239 -28.97 -9.91 -23.07
CA ALA A 239 -30.25 -10.22 -23.71
C ALA A 239 -31.32 -9.13 -23.44
N LYS A 240 -31.32 -8.54 -22.25
CA LYS A 240 -32.28 -7.49 -21.85
C LYS A 240 -31.89 -6.11 -22.36
N TYR A 241 -30.59 -5.81 -22.39
CA TYR A 241 -30.03 -4.50 -22.73
C TYR A 241 -29.01 -4.59 -23.88
N PRO A 242 -29.42 -5.02 -25.10
CA PRO A 242 -28.49 -5.34 -26.18
C PRO A 242 -27.71 -4.13 -26.74
N ASN A 243 -28.10 -2.91 -26.38
CA ASN A 243 -27.45 -1.67 -26.81
C ASN A 243 -26.43 -1.12 -25.78
N LEU A 244 -26.26 -1.80 -24.64
CA LEU A 244 -25.29 -1.44 -23.61
C LEU A 244 -24.22 -2.51 -23.51
N TYR A 245 -23.00 -2.11 -23.16
CA TYR A 245 -21.97 -3.06 -22.82
C TYR A 245 -22.21 -3.62 -21.42
N VAL A 246 -22.02 -4.91 -21.27
CA VAL A 246 -22.22 -5.57 -19.96
C VAL A 246 -21.05 -5.28 -19.04
N TYR A 247 -19.84 -5.28 -19.60
CA TYR A 247 -18.60 -5.22 -18.85
C TYR A 247 -17.59 -4.23 -19.45
N ALA A 248 -17.09 -3.33 -18.62
CA ALA A 248 -15.99 -2.42 -18.93
C ALA A 248 -14.68 -3.00 -18.36
N PRO A 249 -13.71 -3.41 -19.21
CA PRO A 249 -12.47 -4.04 -18.76
C PRO A 249 -11.37 -3.05 -18.37
N GLN A 250 -11.56 -1.75 -18.57
CA GLN A 250 -10.57 -0.73 -18.26
C GLN A 250 -10.23 -0.75 -16.76
N GLU A 251 -8.96 -0.57 -16.45
CA GLU A 251 -8.41 -0.59 -15.08
C GLU A 251 -8.47 -1.97 -14.39
N ALA A 252 -9.07 -2.98 -15.03
CA ALA A 252 -9.05 -4.34 -14.51
C ALA A 252 -7.63 -4.91 -14.58
N THR A 253 -7.14 -5.40 -13.46
CA THR A 253 -5.84 -6.08 -13.39
C THR A 253 -6.02 -7.58 -13.19
N LEU A 254 -5.11 -8.37 -13.76
CA LEU A 254 -5.15 -9.82 -13.59
C LEU A 254 -5.14 -10.24 -12.11
N GLY A 255 -4.41 -9.50 -11.26
CA GLY A 255 -4.33 -9.75 -9.83
C GLY A 255 -5.62 -9.48 -9.04
N GLN A 256 -6.66 -8.93 -9.68
CA GLN A 256 -8.00 -8.86 -9.09
C GLN A 256 -8.81 -10.14 -9.32
N TYR A 257 -8.46 -10.94 -10.32
CA TYR A 257 -9.17 -12.17 -10.68
C TYR A 257 -8.43 -13.44 -10.29
N VAL A 258 -7.11 -13.43 -10.41
CA VAL A 258 -6.27 -14.60 -10.23
C VAL A 258 -5.46 -14.45 -8.96
N LYS A 259 -5.49 -15.48 -8.10
CA LYS A 259 -4.65 -15.52 -6.91
C LYS A 259 -3.21 -15.85 -7.32
N TYR A 260 -2.34 -14.86 -7.22
CA TYR A 260 -0.90 -15.01 -7.33
C TYR A 260 -0.21 -13.85 -6.58
N ASP A 261 1.06 -14.03 -6.24
CA ASP A 261 1.86 -12.96 -5.67
C ASP A 261 2.98 -12.56 -6.63
N ALA A 262 2.92 -11.32 -7.08
CA ALA A 262 3.89 -10.75 -8.02
C ALA A 262 5.25 -10.44 -7.40
N LEU A 263 5.35 -10.37 -6.08
CA LEU A 263 6.60 -10.12 -5.35
C LEU A 263 7.29 -8.80 -5.72
N GLY A 264 6.51 -7.80 -6.06
CA GLY A 264 6.99 -6.48 -6.50
C GLY A 264 6.04 -5.80 -7.48
N GLY A 265 6.59 -4.93 -8.31
CA GLY A 265 5.82 -4.11 -9.26
C GLY A 265 5.58 -4.73 -10.64
N ASP A 266 5.96 -6.00 -10.85
CA ASP A 266 5.86 -6.67 -12.15
C ASP A 266 5.38 -8.12 -12.03
N ASN A 267 4.94 -8.67 -13.16
CA ASN A 267 4.40 -10.03 -13.26
C ASN A 267 5.36 -11.02 -13.94
N TYR A 268 6.67 -10.76 -13.93
CA TYR A 268 7.70 -11.62 -14.53
C TYR A 268 8.33 -12.53 -13.47
N GLY A 269 7.74 -13.70 -13.27
CA GLY A 269 8.01 -14.59 -12.15
C GLY A 269 7.17 -14.24 -10.93
N VAL A 270 6.25 -15.13 -10.59
CA VAL A 270 5.27 -14.95 -9.51
C VAL A 270 5.15 -16.22 -8.68
N LEU A 271 4.60 -16.14 -7.48
CA LEU A 271 4.12 -17.29 -6.75
C LEU A 271 2.67 -17.58 -7.18
N LEU A 272 2.44 -18.72 -7.84
CA LEU A 272 1.07 -19.16 -8.22
C LEU A 272 0.34 -19.84 -7.06
N ASP A 273 1.07 -20.35 -6.08
CA ASP A 273 0.57 -20.86 -4.81
C ASP A 273 1.27 -20.11 -3.67
N PRO A 274 0.90 -18.84 -3.45
CA PRO A 274 1.62 -17.99 -2.51
C PRO A 274 1.48 -18.39 -1.04
N GLU A 275 0.51 -19.23 -0.71
CA GLU A 275 0.32 -19.78 0.64
C GLU A 275 1.28 -20.90 0.97
N ASN A 276 1.63 -21.72 -0.03
CA ASN A 276 2.32 -22.98 0.22
C ASN A 276 3.69 -23.05 -0.46
N SER A 277 3.96 -22.26 -1.49
CA SER A 277 5.16 -22.34 -2.31
C SER A 277 5.95 -21.03 -2.32
N LEU A 278 7.28 -21.17 -2.33
CA LEU A 278 8.23 -20.07 -2.54
C LEU A 278 8.90 -20.15 -3.93
N THR A 279 8.38 -21.02 -4.81
CA THR A 279 8.94 -21.24 -6.14
C THR A 279 8.34 -20.28 -7.16
N MET A 280 9.21 -19.57 -7.89
CA MET A 280 8.79 -18.69 -8.99
C MET A 280 8.23 -19.50 -10.14
N ASN A 281 7.13 -19.00 -10.69
CA ASN A 281 6.45 -19.58 -11.83
C ASN A 281 6.26 -18.53 -12.93
N ASP A 282 6.17 -18.99 -14.17
CA ASP A 282 5.72 -18.17 -15.29
C ASP A 282 4.19 -18.02 -15.24
N LEU A 283 3.73 -16.80 -14.91
CA LEU A 283 2.31 -16.46 -14.88
C LEU A 283 1.66 -16.62 -16.23
N TRP A 284 2.36 -16.20 -17.28
CA TRP A 284 1.83 -16.09 -18.65
C TRP A 284 1.60 -17.44 -19.32
N GLY A 285 2.37 -18.48 -18.88
CA GLY A 285 2.18 -19.87 -19.27
C GLY A 285 1.26 -20.67 -18.34
N SER A 286 0.69 -20.04 -17.30
CA SER A 286 -0.12 -20.73 -16.30
C SER A 286 -1.54 -21.02 -16.80
N GLU A 287 -2.15 -22.08 -16.25
CA GLU A 287 -3.56 -22.39 -16.49
C GLU A 287 -4.49 -21.27 -15.97
N GLN A 288 -4.11 -20.58 -14.91
CA GLN A 288 -4.87 -19.46 -14.37
C GLN A 288 -4.97 -18.32 -15.39
N PHE A 289 -3.87 -17.94 -16.01
CA PHE A 289 -3.86 -16.91 -17.05
C PHE A 289 -4.64 -17.33 -18.29
N LYS A 290 -4.46 -18.57 -18.72
CA LYS A 290 -5.18 -19.14 -19.86
C LYS A 290 -6.70 -19.12 -19.63
N ASN A 291 -7.15 -19.63 -18.48
CA ASN A 291 -8.58 -19.65 -18.13
C ASN A 291 -9.18 -18.26 -18.09
N TYR A 292 -8.45 -17.28 -17.54
CA TYR A 292 -8.86 -15.88 -17.55
C TYR A 292 -9.00 -15.32 -18.99
N CYS A 293 -8.01 -15.55 -19.84
CA CYS A 293 -8.06 -15.08 -21.22
C CYS A 293 -9.18 -15.75 -22.01
N GLU A 294 -9.45 -17.04 -21.80
CA GLU A 294 -10.57 -17.76 -22.42
C GLU A 294 -11.91 -17.18 -21.99
N LEU A 295 -12.09 -16.85 -20.71
CA LEU A 295 -13.30 -16.20 -20.21
C LEU A 295 -13.50 -14.82 -20.87
N MET A 296 -12.46 -13.99 -20.88
CA MET A 296 -12.54 -12.66 -21.51
C MET A 296 -12.79 -12.75 -23.02
N TYR A 297 -12.20 -13.72 -23.68
CA TYR A 297 -12.45 -13.97 -25.10
C TYR A 297 -13.91 -14.34 -25.35
N GLN A 298 -14.48 -15.25 -24.55
CA GLN A 298 -15.90 -15.62 -24.62
C GLN A 298 -16.81 -14.40 -24.41
N TRP A 299 -16.54 -13.57 -23.40
CA TRP A 299 -17.33 -12.36 -23.12
C TRP A 299 -17.22 -11.32 -24.23
N ASN A 300 -16.04 -11.15 -24.82
CA ASN A 300 -15.83 -10.24 -25.94
C ASN A 300 -16.58 -10.74 -27.19
N GLN A 301 -16.46 -12.04 -27.52
CA GLN A 301 -17.17 -12.65 -28.68
C GLN A 301 -18.69 -12.63 -28.50
N ALA A 302 -19.18 -12.67 -27.25
CA ALA A 302 -20.60 -12.52 -26.94
C ALA A 302 -21.09 -11.05 -27.02
N GLY A 303 -20.19 -10.09 -27.27
CA GLY A 303 -20.53 -8.67 -27.38
C GLY A 303 -20.72 -7.94 -26.04
N TYR A 304 -20.21 -8.51 -24.95
CA TYR A 304 -20.34 -7.88 -23.63
C TYR A 304 -19.38 -6.71 -23.45
N ILE A 305 -18.28 -6.66 -24.20
CA ILE A 305 -17.20 -5.68 -24.11
C ILE A 305 -17.25 -4.74 -25.32
N SER A 306 -16.97 -3.46 -25.10
CA SER A 306 -16.88 -2.46 -26.18
C SER A 306 -15.81 -2.85 -27.20
N LYS A 307 -16.11 -2.69 -28.49
CA LYS A 307 -15.13 -2.90 -29.58
C LYS A 307 -13.96 -1.93 -29.52
N ASP A 308 -14.15 -0.79 -28.88
CA ASP A 308 -13.16 0.27 -28.76
C ASP A 308 -12.37 0.19 -27.43
N ALA A 309 -12.61 -0.86 -26.61
CA ALA A 309 -12.05 -0.97 -25.25
C ALA A 309 -10.51 -0.93 -25.20
N LEU A 310 -9.80 -1.29 -26.27
CA LEU A 310 -8.33 -1.17 -26.33
C LEU A 310 -7.83 0.26 -26.56
N THR A 311 -8.69 1.18 -26.98
CA THR A 311 -8.34 2.56 -27.36
C THR A 311 -9.18 3.60 -26.60
N ASP A 312 -10.13 3.16 -25.79
CA ASP A 312 -10.95 4.02 -24.94
C ASP A 312 -10.27 4.16 -23.57
N ASP A 313 -9.76 5.35 -23.29
CA ASP A 313 -9.10 5.71 -22.01
C ASP A 313 -10.11 6.10 -20.91
N THR A 314 -11.42 6.03 -21.18
CA THR A 314 -12.46 6.31 -20.19
C THR A 314 -12.46 5.22 -19.12
N SER A 315 -12.31 5.60 -17.85
CA SER A 315 -12.30 4.63 -16.75
C SER A 315 -13.58 3.80 -16.70
N ALA A 316 -13.49 2.57 -16.21
CA ALA A 316 -14.64 1.67 -16.11
C ALA A 316 -15.75 2.27 -15.22
N THR A 317 -15.37 2.92 -14.11
CA THR A 317 -16.32 3.64 -13.24
C THR A 317 -17.02 4.78 -13.96
N ALA A 318 -16.30 5.55 -14.79
CA ALA A 318 -16.88 6.63 -15.58
C ALA A 318 -17.85 6.11 -16.66
N GLN A 319 -17.54 4.97 -17.29
CA GLN A 319 -18.44 4.32 -18.26
C GLN A 319 -19.73 3.85 -17.60
N VAL A 320 -19.65 3.25 -16.40
CA VAL A 320 -20.84 2.85 -15.62
C VAL A 320 -21.61 4.07 -15.16
N LYS A 321 -20.94 5.12 -14.70
CA LYS A 321 -21.58 6.40 -14.32
C LYS A 321 -22.33 7.03 -15.50
N ALA A 322 -21.76 6.99 -16.70
CA ALA A 322 -22.37 7.48 -17.93
C ALA A 322 -23.49 6.56 -18.45
N GLY A 323 -23.62 5.33 -17.94
CA GLY A 323 -24.60 4.35 -18.39
C GLY A 323 -24.28 3.71 -19.73
N THR A 324 -23.01 3.71 -20.16
CA THR A 324 -22.52 3.02 -21.37
C THR A 324 -22.12 1.57 -21.09
N ALA A 325 -21.72 1.27 -19.86
CA ALA A 325 -21.47 -0.07 -19.35
C ALA A 325 -22.30 -0.35 -18.09
N MET A 326 -22.57 -1.61 -17.79
CA MET A 326 -23.39 -2.05 -16.67
C MET A 326 -22.57 -2.50 -15.47
N SER A 327 -21.33 -2.92 -15.69
CA SER A 327 -20.45 -3.50 -14.66
C SER A 327 -18.97 -3.34 -14.97
N TYR A 328 -18.15 -3.61 -13.97
CA TYR A 328 -16.70 -3.69 -14.07
C TYR A 328 -16.12 -4.54 -12.93
N ALA A 329 -14.82 -4.87 -13.02
CA ALA A 329 -14.10 -5.56 -11.97
C ALA A 329 -13.66 -4.60 -10.87
N THR A 330 -13.72 -5.05 -9.61
CA THR A 330 -13.18 -4.32 -8.47
C THR A 330 -12.48 -5.27 -7.49
N ALA A 331 -11.55 -4.77 -6.70
CA ALA A 331 -11.03 -5.50 -5.56
C ALA A 331 -11.98 -5.27 -4.37
N THR A 332 -12.55 -6.34 -3.84
CA THR A 332 -13.52 -6.21 -2.74
C THR A 332 -12.83 -6.04 -1.39
N LYS A 333 -13.51 -5.40 -0.48
CA LYS A 333 -13.11 -5.12 0.91
C LYS A 333 -14.32 -4.63 1.70
N PRO A 334 -14.28 -4.55 3.03
CA PRO A 334 -15.30 -3.83 3.79
C PRO A 334 -15.47 -2.38 3.31
N GLY A 335 -16.71 -1.91 3.21
CA GLY A 335 -17.04 -0.58 2.70
C GLY A 335 -17.04 -0.44 1.17
N ILE A 336 -16.75 -1.51 0.43
CA ILE A 336 -16.63 -1.47 -1.04
C ILE A 336 -17.93 -1.04 -1.72
N ARG A 337 -19.09 -1.46 -1.21
CA ARG A 337 -20.37 -1.09 -1.81
C ARG A 337 -20.61 0.41 -1.76
N ALA A 338 -20.36 1.04 -0.61
CA ALA A 338 -20.48 2.49 -0.46
C ALA A 338 -19.50 3.23 -1.37
N GLN A 339 -18.24 2.76 -1.44
CA GLN A 339 -17.22 3.30 -2.33
C GLN A 339 -17.66 3.25 -3.80
N GLU A 340 -18.05 2.08 -4.30
CA GLU A 340 -18.42 1.89 -5.70
C GLU A 340 -19.72 2.65 -6.07
N THR A 341 -20.69 2.69 -5.14
CA THR A 341 -21.91 3.49 -5.30
C THR A 341 -21.58 4.98 -5.44
N GLY A 342 -20.68 5.49 -4.62
CA GLY A 342 -20.22 6.88 -4.69
C GLY A 342 -19.48 7.20 -5.99
N LEU A 343 -18.56 6.33 -6.42
CA LEU A 343 -17.79 6.50 -7.65
C LEU A 343 -18.69 6.48 -8.90
N CYS A 344 -19.62 5.54 -8.96
CA CYS A 344 -20.52 5.37 -10.10
C CYS A 344 -21.72 6.33 -10.07
N GLY A 345 -22.01 6.98 -8.93
CA GLY A 345 -23.17 7.85 -8.76
C GLY A 345 -24.50 7.11 -8.95
N ARG A 346 -24.54 5.80 -8.69
CA ARG A 346 -25.70 4.91 -8.74
C ARG A 346 -25.49 3.72 -7.80
N ASP A 347 -26.58 3.12 -7.32
CA ASP A 347 -26.50 1.96 -6.46
C ASP A 347 -25.79 0.79 -7.14
N MET A 348 -24.80 0.21 -6.49
CA MET A 348 -24.05 -0.93 -6.97
C MET A 348 -24.31 -2.16 -6.11
N VAL A 349 -24.27 -3.35 -6.73
CA VAL A 349 -24.26 -4.65 -6.07
C VAL A 349 -22.91 -5.28 -6.31
N ILE A 350 -22.27 -5.75 -5.26
CA ILE A 350 -20.91 -6.27 -5.30
C ILE A 350 -20.93 -7.79 -5.15
N PHE A 351 -20.27 -8.45 -6.09
CA PHE A 351 -20.06 -9.90 -6.07
C PHE A 351 -18.56 -10.20 -5.91
N GLN A 352 -18.26 -11.35 -5.30
CA GLN A 352 -16.89 -11.86 -5.16
C GLN A 352 -16.85 -13.34 -5.51
N THR A 353 -15.87 -13.74 -6.33
CA THR A 353 -15.74 -15.12 -6.81
C THR A 353 -14.49 -15.85 -6.31
N GLY A 354 -13.58 -15.14 -5.66
CA GLY A 354 -12.33 -15.70 -5.14
C GLY A 354 -12.16 -15.45 -3.64
N ASP A 355 -11.00 -15.83 -3.12
CA ASP A 355 -10.65 -15.69 -1.70
C ASP A 355 -10.26 -14.26 -1.35
N ASP A 356 -10.27 -13.95 -0.06
CA ASP A 356 -9.63 -12.76 0.49
C ASP A 356 -8.12 -13.01 0.59
N PHE A 357 -7.32 -12.11 0.05
CA PHE A 357 -5.89 -12.33 -0.10
C PHE A 357 -5.05 -11.11 0.26
N LEU A 358 -3.99 -11.34 1.02
CA LEU A 358 -2.98 -10.35 1.37
C LEU A 358 -1.64 -10.74 0.72
N LYS A 359 -1.28 -10.01 -0.34
CA LYS A 359 -0.04 -10.25 -1.09
C LYS A 359 1.18 -9.62 -0.43
N SER A 360 2.38 -10.11 -0.74
CA SER A 360 3.65 -9.65 -0.17
C SER A 360 3.86 -8.15 -0.24
N SER A 361 3.54 -7.56 -1.39
CA SER A 361 3.75 -6.13 -1.63
C SER A 361 2.74 -5.21 -0.93
N ALA A 362 1.59 -5.73 -0.45
CA ALA A 362 0.53 -4.89 0.11
C ALA A 362 0.98 -4.10 1.35
N VAL A 363 1.87 -4.69 2.15
CA VAL A 363 2.36 -4.10 3.41
C VAL A 363 3.50 -3.11 3.18
N ALA A 364 4.48 -3.49 2.35
CA ALA A 364 5.74 -2.73 2.19
C ALA A 364 5.78 -1.85 0.93
N THR A 365 4.63 -1.59 0.28
CA THR A 365 4.59 -0.78 -0.95
C THR A 365 4.84 0.69 -0.70
N MET A 366 4.36 1.23 0.41
CA MET A 366 4.38 2.67 0.70
C MET A 366 4.57 2.96 2.19
N PRO A 367 5.64 2.43 2.82
CA PRO A 367 5.87 2.68 4.24
C PRO A 367 6.23 4.14 4.49
N TRP A 368 5.95 4.58 5.71
CA TRP A 368 6.43 5.83 6.26
C TRP A 368 7.87 5.65 6.76
N CYS A 369 8.76 6.52 6.31
CA CYS A 369 10.19 6.49 6.60
C CYS A 369 10.62 7.76 7.34
N ILE A 370 11.64 7.63 8.19
CA ILE A 370 12.40 8.77 8.71
C ILE A 370 13.64 8.95 7.84
N ASN A 371 13.92 10.18 7.44
CA ASN A 371 15.08 10.50 6.63
C ASN A 371 16.38 10.30 7.42
N SER A 372 17.33 9.61 6.82
CA SER A 372 18.67 9.42 7.41
C SER A 372 19.41 10.73 7.65
N GLY A 373 19.05 11.81 6.92
CA GLY A 373 19.60 13.16 7.07
C GLY A 373 18.92 13.99 8.16
N THR A 374 17.88 13.48 8.86
CA THR A 374 17.23 14.20 9.95
C THR A 374 18.21 14.56 11.07
N LYS A 375 18.04 15.74 11.66
CA LYS A 375 18.89 16.20 12.75
C LYS A 375 18.35 15.82 14.13
N ASP A 376 17.08 15.47 14.22
CA ASP A 376 16.40 15.08 15.47
C ASP A 376 15.53 13.84 15.22
N PRO A 377 16.16 12.64 15.09
CA PRO A 377 15.44 11.40 14.85
C PRO A 377 14.45 11.04 15.97
N GLU A 378 14.74 11.42 17.21
CA GLU A 378 13.86 11.20 18.34
C GLU A 378 12.56 12.01 18.20
N ALA A 379 12.66 13.29 17.85
CA ALA A 379 11.50 14.14 17.61
C ALA A 379 10.69 13.64 16.39
N ALA A 380 11.36 13.28 15.29
CA ALA A 380 10.71 12.72 14.10
C ALA A 380 9.95 11.43 14.43
N MET A 381 10.54 10.50 15.19
CA MET A 381 9.88 9.27 15.61
C MET A 381 8.69 9.55 16.54
N GLN A 382 8.78 10.49 17.48
CA GLN A 382 7.67 10.86 18.36
C GLN A 382 6.51 11.50 17.58
N VAL A 383 6.80 12.34 16.60
CA VAL A 383 5.78 12.90 15.69
C VAL A 383 5.11 11.79 14.88
N LEU A 384 5.90 10.89 14.27
CA LEU A 384 5.36 9.78 13.51
C LEU A 384 4.50 8.87 14.41
N ASN A 385 4.98 8.54 15.62
CA ASN A 385 4.21 7.78 16.61
C ASN A 385 2.87 8.46 16.95
N ALA A 386 2.85 9.78 17.09
CA ALA A 386 1.63 10.51 17.36
C ALA A 386 0.62 10.38 16.20
N PHE A 387 1.05 10.46 14.94
CA PHE A 387 0.16 10.24 13.79
C PHE A 387 -0.35 8.80 13.68
N TYR A 388 0.32 7.81 14.28
CA TYR A 388 -0.20 6.45 14.36
C TYR A 388 -1.17 6.22 15.51
N THR A 389 -1.14 7.06 16.56
CA THR A 389 -1.83 6.76 17.82
C THR A 389 -2.83 7.82 18.28
N ASP A 390 -2.78 9.03 17.70
CA ASP A 390 -3.63 10.15 18.11
C ASP A 390 -4.71 10.44 17.04
N PRO A 391 -6.00 10.18 17.34
CA PRO A 391 -7.09 10.45 16.41
C PRO A 391 -7.22 11.93 16.02
N TYR A 392 -6.87 12.87 16.90
CA TYR A 392 -6.99 14.29 16.58
C TYR A 392 -6.04 14.70 15.46
N LEU A 393 -4.77 14.27 15.53
CA LEU A 393 -3.77 14.53 14.48
C LEU A 393 -4.15 13.85 13.16
N SER A 394 -4.59 12.58 13.22
CA SER A 394 -5.07 11.87 12.04
C SER A 394 -6.23 12.58 11.36
N ASN A 395 -7.23 13.05 12.13
CA ASN A 395 -8.39 13.73 11.57
C ASN A 395 -8.04 15.11 10.99
N LEU A 396 -7.18 15.88 11.65
CA LEU A 396 -6.68 17.13 11.08
C LEU A 396 -6.02 16.90 9.71
N LEU A 397 -5.19 15.86 9.59
CA LEU A 397 -4.47 15.57 8.36
C LEU A 397 -5.39 15.01 7.26
N CYS A 398 -6.39 14.17 7.62
CA CYS A 398 -7.35 13.58 6.67
C CYS A 398 -8.46 14.54 6.26
N TRP A 399 -9.10 15.14 7.25
CA TRP A 399 -10.42 15.77 7.07
C TRP A 399 -10.42 17.28 7.30
N GLY A 400 -9.34 17.81 7.92
CA GLY A 400 -9.29 19.21 8.35
C GLY A 400 -9.86 19.43 9.74
N GLN A 401 -10.41 20.60 10.00
CA GLN A 401 -10.88 21.05 11.32
C GLN A 401 -12.38 20.79 11.48
N GLU A 402 -12.74 20.12 12.58
CA GLU A 402 -14.15 19.97 12.98
C GLU A 402 -14.81 21.34 13.16
N GLY A 403 -16.04 21.47 12.66
CA GLY A 403 -16.80 22.72 12.65
C GLY A 403 -16.45 23.67 11.50
N THR A 404 -15.37 23.38 10.75
CA THR A 404 -14.95 24.17 9.58
C THR A 404 -15.08 23.36 8.30
N GLU A 405 -14.38 22.25 8.16
CA GLU A 405 -14.45 21.36 7.00
C GLU A 405 -15.52 20.29 7.16
N TYR A 406 -15.66 19.75 8.36
CA TYR A 406 -16.64 18.71 8.65
C TYR A 406 -17.31 18.92 10.01
N THR A 407 -18.43 18.23 10.23
CA THR A 407 -19.15 18.16 11.50
C THR A 407 -19.52 16.71 11.81
N LYS A 408 -19.64 16.40 13.12
CA LYS A 408 -20.18 15.13 13.56
C LYS A 408 -21.70 15.12 13.45
N THR A 409 -22.22 14.01 12.96
CA THR A 409 -23.66 13.74 12.90
C THR A 409 -24.15 13.14 14.22
N GLU A 410 -25.47 13.13 14.46
CA GLU A 410 -26.07 12.60 15.70
C GLU A 410 -25.79 11.10 15.90
N ASP A 411 -25.59 10.34 14.82
CA ASP A 411 -25.33 8.91 14.82
C ASP A 411 -23.83 8.56 14.90
N GLY A 412 -22.96 9.57 14.94
CA GLY A 412 -21.52 9.40 15.16
C GLY A 412 -20.66 9.34 13.90
N HIS A 413 -21.22 9.55 12.73
CA HIS A 413 -20.45 9.78 11.49
C HIS A 413 -19.93 11.21 11.40
N ILE A 414 -19.12 11.48 10.37
CA ILE A 414 -18.82 12.85 9.94
C ILE A 414 -19.43 13.13 8.55
N ASN A 415 -19.75 14.39 8.32
CA ASN A 415 -20.17 14.90 7.01
C ASN A 415 -19.63 16.31 6.82
N PHE A 416 -19.69 16.85 5.61
CA PHE A 416 -19.27 18.24 5.39
C PHE A 416 -20.02 19.20 6.33
N ALA A 417 -19.32 20.23 6.80
CA ALA A 417 -19.92 21.31 7.56
C ALA A 417 -20.99 22.03 6.71
N GLU A 418 -21.89 22.79 7.36
CA GLU A 418 -22.95 23.50 6.66
C GLU A 418 -22.39 24.42 5.56
N GLY A 419 -22.86 24.25 4.33
CA GLY A 419 -22.41 25.00 3.16
C GLY A 419 -21.07 24.56 2.56
N VAL A 420 -20.40 23.57 3.16
CA VAL A 420 -19.15 23.00 2.65
C VAL A 420 -19.44 21.77 1.78
N THR A 421 -18.63 21.59 0.77
CA THR A 421 -18.66 20.45 -0.15
C THR A 421 -17.22 20.07 -0.52
N ALA A 422 -16.99 18.91 -1.12
CA ALA A 422 -15.68 18.55 -1.64
C ALA A 422 -15.10 19.56 -2.64
N ALA A 423 -15.95 20.35 -3.31
CA ALA A 423 -15.53 21.32 -4.33
C ALA A 423 -15.15 22.69 -3.75
N ASN A 424 -15.63 23.06 -2.56
CA ASN A 424 -15.40 24.37 -1.96
C ASN A 424 -14.73 24.31 -0.58
N SER A 425 -14.40 23.12 -0.07
CA SER A 425 -13.64 22.97 1.16
C SER A 425 -12.24 23.59 1.01
N GLU A 426 -11.79 24.31 2.01
CA GLU A 426 -10.43 24.87 2.04
C GLU A 426 -9.36 23.81 2.31
N TYR A 427 -9.73 22.71 2.97
CA TYR A 427 -8.87 21.56 3.21
C TYR A 427 -9.68 20.27 3.19
N TYR A 428 -9.48 19.43 2.17
CA TYR A 428 -10.09 18.11 2.05
C TYR A 428 -9.17 17.19 1.25
N ASN A 429 -8.27 16.53 1.94
CA ASN A 429 -7.26 15.71 1.26
C ASN A 429 -7.79 14.35 0.82
N ASN A 430 -8.73 13.76 1.58
CA ASN A 430 -9.40 12.49 1.25
C ASN A 430 -8.45 11.34 0.86
N VAL A 431 -7.31 11.24 1.54
CA VAL A 431 -6.29 10.19 1.30
C VAL A 431 -5.97 9.44 2.59
N ASN A 432 -6.98 9.14 3.40
CA ASN A 432 -6.83 8.45 4.67
C ASN A 432 -6.12 7.08 4.54
N TRP A 433 -6.24 6.41 3.37
CA TRP A 433 -5.51 5.18 3.05
C TRP A 433 -3.97 5.37 3.00
N LEU A 434 -3.49 6.60 2.86
CA LEU A 434 -2.06 6.94 2.88
C LEU A 434 -1.58 7.36 4.28
N MET A 435 -2.51 7.65 5.20
CA MET A 435 -2.16 8.06 6.56
C MET A 435 -1.39 6.96 7.30
N PRO A 436 -0.62 7.33 8.32
CA PRO A 436 0.02 6.35 9.19
C PRO A 436 -0.96 5.33 9.75
N ASN A 437 -2.12 5.78 10.26
CA ASN A 437 -3.17 4.90 10.76
C ASN A 437 -4.56 5.39 10.34
N GLN A 438 -5.15 4.72 9.37
CA GLN A 438 -6.52 4.97 8.90
C GLN A 438 -7.56 4.59 9.95
N PHE A 439 -7.28 3.58 10.79
CA PHE A 439 -8.26 2.97 11.70
C PHE A 439 -8.57 3.82 12.93
N ILE A 440 -7.94 4.98 13.09
CA ILE A 440 -8.26 5.97 14.13
C ILE A 440 -8.92 7.23 13.58
N ALA A 441 -9.15 7.29 12.27
CA ALA A 441 -9.85 8.41 11.65
C ALA A 441 -11.36 8.33 11.88
N GLU A 442 -12.02 9.47 11.93
CA GLU A 442 -13.48 9.57 11.95
C GLU A 442 -14.09 8.92 10.70
N ILE A 443 -15.30 8.40 10.85
CA ILE A 443 -15.97 7.62 9.81
C ILE A 443 -16.94 8.51 9.04
N TRP A 444 -16.73 8.58 7.73
CA TRP A 444 -17.58 9.36 6.83
C TRP A 444 -18.94 8.71 6.66
N ASP A 445 -19.99 9.54 6.63
CA ASP A 445 -21.38 9.11 6.40
C ASP A 445 -21.49 8.21 5.15
N GLY A 446 -22.33 7.19 5.25
CA GLY A 446 -22.48 6.14 4.25
C GLY A 446 -21.65 4.88 4.50
N ASN A 447 -20.74 4.88 5.48
CA ASN A 447 -20.01 3.69 5.92
C ASN A 447 -20.59 3.18 7.27
N PRO A 448 -20.49 1.88 7.58
CA PRO A 448 -20.84 1.40 8.92
C PRO A 448 -19.85 1.91 9.96
N LEU A 449 -20.32 2.22 11.19
CA LEU A 449 -19.47 2.75 12.26
C LEU A 449 -18.39 1.78 12.75
N ASP A 450 -18.51 0.51 12.44
CA ASP A 450 -17.52 -0.53 12.73
C ASP A 450 -16.60 -0.85 11.54
N ILE A 451 -16.53 0.05 10.54
CA ILE A 451 -15.78 -0.19 9.30
C ILE A 451 -14.31 -0.49 9.57
N TRP A 452 -13.69 0.19 10.54
CA TRP A 452 -12.28 -0.02 10.87
C TRP A 452 -12.03 -1.40 11.52
N ASP A 453 -12.91 -1.83 12.40
CA ASP A 453 -12.85 -3.17 13.02
C ASP A 453 -13.06 -4.27 11.96
N ARG A 454 -13.98 -4.05 11.01
CA ARG A 454 -14.19 -4.96 9.87
C ARG A 454 -12.96 -5.03 8.99
N MET A 455 -12.32 -3.89 8.67
CA MET A 455 -11.09 -3.87 7.86
C MET A 455 -9.92 -4.54 8.57
N ALA A 456 -9.76 -4.31 9.88
CA ALA A 456 -8.73 -4.99 10.67
C ALA A 456 -8.93 -6.50 10.69
N SER A 457 -10.17 -6.96 10.90
CA SER A 457 -10.54 -8.39 10.85
C SER A 457 -10.31 -8.96 9.45
N PHE A 458 -10.71 -8.26 8.40
CA PHE A 458 -10.51 -8.66 7.02
C PHE A 458 -9.03 -8.87 6.69
N ASN A 459 -8.15 -7.94 7.09
CA ASN A 459 -6.70 -8.09 6.94
C ASN A 459 -6.15 -9.31 7.70
N LYS A 460 -6.64 -9.52 8.93
CA LYS A 460 -6.19 -10.59 9.81
C LYS A 460 -6.59 -11.97 9.29
N ASP A 461 -7.83 -12.09 8.83
CA ASP A 461 -8.46 -13.36 8.47
C ASP A 461 -8.19 -13.76 7.00
N SER A 462 -7.76 -12.81 6.17
CA SER A 462 -7.37 -13.06 4.78
C SER A 462 -6.20 -14.04 4.68
N VAL A 463 -6.21 -14.81 3.60
CA VAL A 463 -5.07 -15.66 3.22
C VAL A 463 -3.85 -14.78 2.98
N LYS A 464 -2.70 -15.14 3.56
CA LYS A 464 -1.47 -14.37 3.45
C LYS A 464 -0.45 -15.08 2.58
N SER A 465 0.28 -14.31 1.77
CA SER A 465 1.46 -14.83 1.08
C SER A 465 2.55 -15.21 2.08
N LYS A 466 3.21 -16.35 1.86
CA LYS A 466 4.43 -16.73 2.60
C LYS A 466 5.57 -15.72 2.40
N ALA A 467 5.57 -15.02 1.29
CA ALA A 467 6.58 -14.02 0.95
C ALA A 467 6.23 -12.61 1.46
N LEU A 468 5.35 -12.51 2.48
CA LEU A 468 4.93 -11.22 3.03
C LEU A 468 6.15 -10.38 3.43
N GLY A 469 6.27 -9.18 2.83
CA GLY A 469 7.38 -8.27 3.01
C GLY A 469 8.51 -8.41 2.00
N PHE A 470 8.49 -9.41 1.12
CA PHE A 470 9.43 -9.44 0.00
C PHE A 470 8.98 -8.51 -1.13
N SER A 471 9.93 -7.73 -1.64
CA SER A 471 9.79 -6.94 -2.86
C SER A 471 11.08 -7.05 -3.68
N PHE A 472 10.95 -7.44 -4.94
CA PHE A 472 12.09 -7.63 -5.82
C PHE A 472 12.62 -6.30 -6.35
N ASP A 473 13.92 -6.06 -6.17
CA ASP A 473 14.66 -4.99 -6.85
C ASP A 473 15.19 -5.52 -8.19
N ASN A 474 14.63 -5.04 -9.28
CA ASN A 474 14.97 -5.47 -10.63
C ASN A 474 16.14 -4.71 -11.28
N SER A 475 16.87 -3.90 -10.53
CA SER A 475 17.96 -3.06 -11.06
C SER A 475 19.04 -3.88 -11.79
N SER A 476 19.36 -5.10 -11.30
CA SER A 476 20.34 -6.01 -11.90
C SER A 476 19.90 -6.66 -13.22
N VAL A 477 18.61 -6.63 -13.53
CA VAL A 477 17.97 -7.19 -14.74
C VAL A 477 17.07 -6.18 -15.44
N SER A 478 17.43 -4.90 -15.33
CA SER A 478 16.65 -3.77 -15.87
C SER A 478 16.52 -3.81 -17.40
N THR A 479 17.51 -4.38 -18.10
CA THR A 479 17.48 -4.56 -19.55
C THR A 479 16.41 -5.57 -19.94
N GLU A 480 16.39 -6.74 -19.30
CA GLU A 480 15.36 -7.76 -19.48
C GLU A 480 13.98 -7.21 -19.14
N TYR A 481 13.87 -6.50 -18.01
CA TYR A 481 12.62 -5.85 -17.59
C TYR A 481 12.05 -4.95 -18.68
N ALA A 482 12.87 -4.08 -19.28
CA ALA A 482 12.42 -3.16 -20.32
C ALA A 482 11.92 -3.90 -21.58
N VAL A 483 12.61 -4.97 -22.00
CA VAL A 483 12.20 -5.77 -23.16
C VAL A 483 10.94 -6.58 -22.87
N LEU A 484 10.84 -7.17 -21.67
CA LEU A 484 9.64 -7.89 -21.22
C LEU A 484 8.41 -6.96 -21.17
N THR A 485 8.60 -5.73 -20.69
CA THR A 485 7.53 -4.73 -20.66
C THR A 485 7.02 -4.36 -22.04
N ASN A 486 7.90 -4.31 -23.06
CA ASN A 486 7.46 -4.09 -24.44
C ASN A 486 6.60 -5.26 -24.96
N VAL A 487 6.99 -6.50 -24.66
CA VAL A 487 6.18 -7.69 -25.02
C VAL A 487 4.82 -7.65 -24.29
N TYR A 488 4.81 -7.33 -23.00
CA TYR A 488 3.58 -7.17 -22.24
C TYR A 488 2.63 -6.15 -22.88
N ASN A 489 3.13 -4.97 -23.21
CA ASN A 489 2.32 -3.91 -23.83
C ASN A 489 1.77 -4.31 -25.21
N GLU A 490 2.48 -5.14 -25.95
CA GLU A 490 2.04 -5.61 -27.28
C GLU A 490 0.90 -6.64 -27.19
N TYR A 491 0.95 -7.56 -26.22
CA TYR A 491 0.06 -8.72 -26.18
C TYR A 491 -0.97 -8.73 -25.06
N ALA A 492 -0.60 -8.23 -23.86
CA ALA A 492 -1.36 -8.51 -22.66
C ALA A 492 -2.80 -7.97 -22.72
N PHE A 493 -2.98 -6.71 -23.08
CA PHE A 493 -4.32 -6.11 -23.12
C PHE A 493 -5.20 -6.73 -24.20
N GLN A 494 -4.63 -7.15 -25.32
CA GLN A 494 -5.39 -7.84 -26.38
C GLN A 494 -5.95 -9.19 -25.90
N LEU A 495 -5.16 -9.92 -25.09
CA LEU A 495 -5.56 -11.18 -24.47
C LEU A 495 -6.50 -10.95 -23.29
N MET A 496 -6.15 -10.04 -22.39
CA MET A 496 -6.89 -9.77 -21.15
C MET A 496 -8.25 -9.10 -21.39
N TYR A 497 -8.44 -8.43 -22.52
CA TYR A 497 -9.75 -7.87 -22.90
C TYR A 497 -10.47 -8.73 -23.95
N GLY A 498 -9.93 -9.91 -24.29
CA GLY A 498 -10.55 -10.89 -25.16
C GLY A 498 -10.59 -10.54 -26.66
N PHE A 499 -9.71 -9.64 -27.14
CA PHE A 499 -9.61 -9.27 -28.55
C PHE A 499 -8.77 -10.25 -29.36
N LYS A 500 -7.87 -10.97 -28.72
CA LYS A 500 -7.02 -11.98 -29.36
C LYS A 500 -7.38 -13.36 -28.85
N ASP A 501 -7.51 -14.32 -29.77
CA ASP A 501 -7.76 -15.73 -29.43
C ASP A 501 -6.63 -16.28 -28.55
N PRO A 502 -6.91 -16.71 -27.30
CA PRO A 502 -5.91 -17.25 -26.39
C PRO A 502 -5.16 -18.46 -26.96
N ALA A 503 -5.82 -19.31 -27.77
CA ALA A 503 -5.19 -20.48 -28.34
C ALA A 503 -4.01 -20.16 -29.26
N THR A 504 -4.00 -18.97 -29.88
CA THR A 504 -2.91 -18.49 -30.73
C THR A 504 -2.06 -17.42 -30.02
N GLY A 505 -2.71 -16.51 -29.32
CA GLY A 505 -2.06 -15.34 -28.74
C GLY A 505 -1.14 -15.66 -27.57
N ILE A 506 -1.51 -16.63 -26.72
CA ILE A 506 -0.66 -17.03 -25.57
C ILE A 506 0.65 -17.68 -26.06
N PRO A 507 0.65 -18.68 -26.97
CA PRO A 507 1.90 -19.22 -27.50
C PRO A 507 2.81 -18.16 -28.14
N GLU A 508 2.25 -17.24 -28.94
CA GLU A 508 3.02 -16.15 -29.56
C GLU A 508 3.66 -15.24 -28.50
N MET A 509 2.92 -14.88 -27.46
CA MET A 509 3.41 -14.06 -26.35
C MET A 509 4.52 -14.76 -25.57
N LEU A 510 4.36 -16.06 -25.30
CA LEU A 510 5.36 -16.86 -24.59
C LEU A 510 6.68 -16.98 -25.36
N ASP A 511 6.62 -17.18 -26.68
CA ASP A 511 7.81 -17.20 -27.54
C ASP A 511 8.55 -15.86 -27.49
N LYS A 512 7.82 -14.74 -27.48
CA LYS A 512 8.39 -13.40 -27.31
C LYS A 512 8.99 -13.18 -25.93
N PHE A 513 8.31 -13.58 -24.86
CA PHE A 513 8.83 -13.49 -23.50
C PHE A 513 10.10 -14.33 -23.31
N LYS A 514 10.15 -15.53 -23.87
CA LYS A 514 11.35 -16.36 -23.85
C LYS A 514 12.51 -15.67 -24.56
N ALA A 515 12.28 -15.10 -25.73
CA ALA A 515 13.29 -14.35 -26.48
C ALA A 515 13.72 -13.05 -25.77
N ALA A 516 12.83 -12.45 -24.98
CA ALA A 516 13.07 -11.25 -24.18
C ALA A 516 13.83 -11.52 -22.85
N GLY A 517 14.12 -12.79 -22.51
CA GLY A 517 14.92 -13.14 -21.33
C GLY A 517 14.11 -13.42 -20.06
N LEU A 518 12.84 -13.83 -20.17
CA LEU A 518 11.98 -14.12 -19.01
C LEU A 518 12.63 -15.11 -18.04
N GLU A 519 13.28 -16.16 -18.54
CA GLU A 519 13.97 -17.15 -17.69
C GLU A 519 15.11 -16.51 -16.87
N THR A 520 15.87 -15.59 -17.48
CA THR A 520 16.95 -14.86 -16.79
C THR A 520 16.39 -13.99 -15.69
N TYR A 521 15.29 -13.26 -15.99
CA TYR A 521 14.61 -12.41 -15.02
C TYR A 521 14.05 -13.23 -13.85
N MET A 522 13.32 -14.29 -14.12
CA MET A 522 12.76 -15.18 -13.09
C MET A 522 13.82 -15.79 -12.20
N LYS A 523 14.96 -16.20 -12.78
CA LYS A 523 16.09 -16.75 -12.02
C LYS A 523 16.70 -15.72 -11.07
N ALA A 524 16.87 -14.47 -11.51
CA ALA A 524 17.36 -13.39 -10.65
C ALA A 524 16.39 -13.14 -9.49
N LYS A 525 15.10 -13.07 -9.78
CA LYS A 525 14.04 -12.86 -8.79
C LYS A 525 13.96 -14.02 -7.78
N GLN A 526 14.06 -15.30 -8.25
CA GLN A 526 14.12 -16.49 -7.38
C GLN A 526 15.33 -16.42 -6.46
N THR A 527 16.51 -16.08 -6.99
CA THR A 527 17.73 -16.00 -6.18
C THR A 527 17.59 -14.95 -5.06
N ALA A 528 17.11 -13.77 -5.38
CA ALA A 528 16.87 -12.72 -4.39
C ALA A 528 15.82 -13.14 -3.34
N HIS A 529 14.77 -13.83 -3.78
CA HIS A 529 13.73 -14.33 -2.90
C HIS A 529 14.24 -15.44 -1.95
N ASP A 530 15.07 -16.35 -2.44
CA ASP A 530 15.66 -17.42 -1.62
C ASP A 530 16.59 -16.85 -0.54
N GLU A 531 17.36 -15.82 -0.87
CA GLU A 531 18.21 -15.11 0.09
C GLU A 531 17.38 -14.41 1.16
N TRP A 532 16.32 -13.72 0.74
CA TRP A 532 15.38 -13.07 1.66
C TRP A 532 14.69 -14.09 2.57
N ALA A 533 14.15 -15.18 2.02
CA ALA A 533 13.49 -16.24 2.78
C ALA A 533 14.41 -16.85 3.83
N LYS A 534 15.67 -17.12 3.46
CA LYS A 534 16.69 -17.61 4.38
C LYS A 534 16.98 -16.63 5.52
N THR A 535 17.12 -15.33 5.20
CA THR A 535 17.43 -14.28 6.18
C THR A 535 16.27 -14.10 7.16
N ASN A 536 15.03 -14.19 6.68
CA ASN A 536 13.83 -13.98 7.49
C ASN A 536 13.25 -15.29 8.07
N GLY A 537 13.94 -16.44 7.90
CA GLY A 537 13.50 -17.73 8.46
C GLY A 537 12.22 -18.29 7.83
N VAL A 538 11.84 -17.84 6.64
CA VAL A 538 10.65 -18.29 5.90
C VAL A 538 10.97 -19.64 5.22
N LYS A 539 10.05 -20.62 5.34
CA LYS A 539 10.23 -22.00 4.83
C LYS A 539 9.06 -22.45 3.98
#